data_dc256053bc2e0b0dcf3c59ea6c65c65f
#
_entry.id   dc256053bc2e0b0dcf3c59ea6c65c65f
#
_cell.length_a   1.000
_cell.length_b   1.000
_cell.length_c   1.000
_cell.angle_alpha   90.00
_cell.angle_beta   90.00
_cell.angle_gamma   90.00
#
_symmetry.space_group_name_H-M   'P 1'
#
loop_
_entity.id
_entity.type
_entity.pdbx_description
1 polymer ?
#
loop_
_entity_poly.entity_id
_entity_poly.type
_entity_poly.pdbx_seq_one_letter_code
_entity_poly.pdbx_strand_id
1 'polypeptide(L)'
;MPLISLHAGFLSVHLSVRQGTAAPGHARIALQLQFSLCDRAQRKLRLIDWGLAEFYHPGREYNVRVASRYFKGPELLVDLQDYDYALDMWSLGCMFAGMIFHKEPFFRGDDNYDQLVRIAKVLGTEELFAYLDTYDLELEPHFDGILGRHSRKPWHKFVTTENQHLISPESLDFLDKLLRYDHQERLTAEEAQAHPYFAPLREHASG
;
A
#
# COMPACT_ATOMS: atom_id res chain seq x y z
N MET A 1 -5.94 8.76 20.77
CA MET A 1 -5.98 9.94 19.88
C MET A 1 -4.63 10.40 19.26
N PRO A 2 -3.43 10.06 19.71
CA PRO A 2 -2.21 10.47 18.99
C PRO A 2 -1.97 9.78 17.65
N LEU A 3 -2.46 8.56 17.44
CA LEU A 3 -2.27 7.79 16.21
C LEU A 3 -3.10 8.27 15.03
N ILE A 4 -4.34 8.70 15.24
CA ILE A 4 -5.21 9.24 14.19
C ILE A 4 -4.57 10.47 13.52
N SER A 5 -3.92 11.32 14.31
CA SER A 5 -3.21 12.51 13.79
C SER A 5 -1.94 12.15 12.99
N LEU A 6 -1.27 11.06 13.33
CA LEU A 6 -0.14 10.52 12.57
C LEU A 6 -0.58 10.00 11.20
N HIS A 7 -1.69 9.26 11.16
CA HIS A 7 -2.24 8.70 9.93
C HIS A 7 -2.71 9.78 8.94
N ALA A 8 -3.26 10.88 9.42
CA ALA A 8 -3.66 11.99 8.55
C ALA A 8 -2.48 12.79 8.00
N GLY A 9 -1.46 13.01 8.83
CA GLY A 9 -0.21 13.60 8.36
C GLY A 9 0.45 12.76 7.28
N PHE A 10 0.35 11.44 7.41
CA PHE A 10 0.86 10.46 6.48
C PHE A 10 0.23 10.57 5.09
N LEU A 11 -1.10 10.58 5.03
CA LEU A 11 -1.83 10.74 3.77
C LEU A 11 -1.67 12.15 3.16
N SER A 12 -1.68 13.18 4.00
CA SER A 12 -1.51 14.56 3.58
C SER A 12 -0.15 14.82 2.92
N VAL A 13 0.92 14.21 3.41
CA VAL A 13 2.25 14.35 2.79
C VAL A 13 2.33 13.65 1.45
N HIS A 14 1.78 12.44 1.34
CA HIS A 14 1.74 11.69 0.08
C HIS A 14 0.97 12.45 -1.00
N LEU A 15 -0.10 13.11 -0.64
CA LEU A 15 -0.96 13.88 -1.54
C LEU A 15 -0.43 15.27 -1.88
N SER A 16 0.30 15.91 -0.97
CA SER A 16 1.00 17.17 -1.26
C SER A 16 2.07 17.02 -2.34
N VAL A 17 2.68 15.85 -2.44
CA VAL A 17 3.63 15.55 -3.53
C VAL A 17 2.94 15.45 -4.90
N ARG A 18 1.67 14.98 -4.94
CA ARG A 18 0.88 14.96 -6.18
C ARG A 18 0.38 16.34 -6.63
N GLN A 19 0.07 17.22 -5.69
CA GLN A 19 -0.48 18.55 -5.96
C GLN A 19 0.58 19.61 -6.22
N GLY A 20 1.86 19.30 -6.06
CA GLY A 20 2.94 20.18 -6.49
C GLY A 20 2.77 20.49 -7.97
N THR A 21 2.54 21.77 -8.28
CA THR A 21 2.32 22.35 -9.60
C THR A 21 3.50 22.09 -10.53
N ALA A 22 3.68 20.87 -10.95
CA ALA A 22 4.61 20.52 -12.00
C ALA A 22 3.86 20.40 -13.32
N ALA A 23 4.41 21.04 -14.34
CA ALA A 23 4.08 20.85 -15.76
C ALA A 23 3.94 19.35 -16.14
N PRO A 24 3.35 18.98 -17.29
CA PRO A 24 3.01 17.61 -17.63
C PRO A 24 4.18 16.66 -17.49
N GLY A 25 4.14 15.79 -16.51
CA GLY A 25 5.20 14.87 -16.08
C GLY A 25 5.14 14.75 -14.56
N HIS A 26 4.12 14.05 -14.04
CA HIS A 26 3.98 13.90 -12.61
C HIS A 26 5.06 12.94 -12.08
N ALA A 27 5.81 13.38 -11.08
CA ALA A 27 6.75 12.51 -10.40
C ALA A 27 6.00 11.37 -9.73
N ARG A 28 6.30 10.13 -10.12
CA ARG A 28 5.88 8.94 -9.41
C ARG A 28 6.91 8.63 -8.33
N ILE A 29 6.44 8.38 -7.16
CA ILE A 29 7.25 7.87 -6.07
C ILE A 29 7.08 6.37 -6.07
N ALA A 30 8.02 5.69 -6.71
CA ALA A 30 8.11 4.25 -6.58
C ALA A 30 9.15 3.96 -5.49
N LEU A 31 8.86 3.48 -4.51
CA LEU A 31 8.51 3.27 -3.26
C LEU A 31 9.29 2.50 -2.27
N GLN A 32 9.92 3.14 -1.56
CA GLN A 32 10.03 2.95 -0.15
C GLN A 32 9.63 4.28 0.47
N LEU A 33 8.34 4.43 0.73
CA LEU A 33 7.86 5.61 1.45
C LEU A 33 8.50 5.60 2.82
N GLN A 34 9.60 6.32 2.98
CA GLN A 34 10.20 6.56 4.28
C GLN A 34 9.67 7.88 4.81
N PHE A 35 9.06 7.82 5.99
CA PHE A 35 8.60 9.00 6.68
C PHE A 35 9.43 9.23 7.93
N SER A 36 9.85 10.47 8.11
CA SER A 36 10.46 10.91 9.35
C SER A 36 9.56 11.90 10.05
N LEU A 37 9.31 11.65 11.32
CA LEU A 37 8.68 12.62 12.22
C LEU A 37 9.73 13.65 12.60
N CYS A 38 9.82 14.76 11.84
CA CYS A 38 10.86 15.77 12.06
C CYS A 38 10.62 16.62 13.32
N ASP A 39 9.37 16.70 13.78
CA ASP A 39 9.03 17.49 14.97
C ASP A 39 7.79 16.90 15.65
N ARG A 40 8.01 16.24 16.79
CA ARG A 40 6.92 15.66 17.58
C ARG A 40 5.98 16.71 18.16
N ALA A 41 6.50 17.91 18.47
CA ALA A 41 5.71 19.00 19.03
C ALA A 41 4.80 19.65 17.98
N GLN A 42 5.30 19.79 16.76
CA GLN A 42 4.53 20.36 15.64
C GLN A 42 3.76 19.31 14.83
N ARG A 43 3.93 18.01 15.11
CA ARG A 43 3.32 16.88 14.38
C ARG A 43 3.58 16.95 12.87
N LYS A 44 4.77 17.43 12.47
CA LYS A 44 5.16 17.50 11.06
C LYS A 44 5.75 16.19 10.59
N LEU A 45 5.13 15.64 9.57
CA LEU A 45 5.60 14.49 8.83
C LEU A 45 6.31 14.95 7.55
N ARG A 46 7.44 14.34 7.22
CA ARG A 46 8.16 14.59 5.97
C ARG A 46 8.37 13.27 5.22
N LEU A 47 8.12 13.30 3.94
CA LEU A 47 8.53 12.24 3.03
C LEU A 47 10.03 12.42 2.77
N ILE A 48 10.79 11.35 2.94
CA ILE A 48 12.25 11.32 2.76
C ILE A 48 12.64 10.21 1.79
N ASP A 49 13.89 10.25 1.33
CA ASP A 49 14.48 9.25 0.43
C ASP A 49 13.75 9.13 -0.93
N TRP A 50 14.05 10.07 -1.80
CA TRP A 50 13.55 10.12 -3.17
C TRP A 50 14.38 9.29 -4.16
N GLY A 51 15.31 8.47 -3.68
CA GLY A 51 16.27 7.72 -4.51
C GLY A 51 15.62 6.74 -5.50
N LEU A 52 14.40 6.31 -5.23
CA LEU A 52 13.61 5.44 -6.12
C LEU A 52 12.44 6.17 -6.80
N ALA A 53 12.37 7.51 -6.67
CA ALA A 53 11.33 8.28 -7.35
C ALA A 53 11.61 8.34 -8.86
N GLU A 54 10.55 8.18 -9.67
CA GLU A 54 10.64 8.24 -11.13
C GLU A 54 9.45 9.01 -11.70
N PHE A 55 9.64 9.61 -12.89
CA PHE A 55 8.56 10.25 -13.63
C PHE A 55 7.65 9.22 -14.28
N TYR A 56 6.34 9.35 -14.03
CA TYR A 56 5.35 8.48 -14.64
C TYR A 56 4.91 9.02 -16.00
N HIS A 57 4.92 8.15 -17.00
CA HIS A 57 4.40 8.39 -18.35
C HIS A 57 3.45 7.24 -18.71
N PRO A 58 2.16 7.51 -18.99
CA PRO A 58 1.21 6.47 -19.38
C PRO A 58 1.69 5.63 -20.57
N GLY A 59 1.48 4.32 -20.52
CA GLY A 59 1.83 3.39 -21.58
C GLY A 59 3.33 3.08 -21.69
N ARG A 60 4.13 3.44 -20.67
CA ARG A 60 5.54 3.10 -20.59
C ARG A 60 5.75 1.93 -19.63
N GLU A 61 6.54 0.96 -20.04
CA GLU A 61 7.00 -0.12 -19.18
C GLU A 61 8.10 0.36 -18.22
N TYR A 62 8.04 -0.14 -16.98
CA TYR A 62 8.97 0.21 -15.92
C TYR A 62 9.64 -1.02 -15.33
N ASN A 63 10.81 -0.80 -14.73
CA ASN A 63 11.53 -1.86 -14.06
C ASN A 63 10.80 -2.33 -12.81
N VAL A 64 10.53 -3.64 -12.70
CA VAL A 64 9.87 -4.24 -11.52
C VAL A 64 10.85 -4.48 -10.35
N ARG A 65 12.17 -4.32 -10.56
CA ARG A 65 13.20 -4.45 -9.51
C ARG A 65 13.34 -3.15 -8.71
N VAL A 66 12.24 -2.65 -8.23
CA VAL A 66 12.12 -1.41 -7.43
C VAL A 66 11.46 -1.72 -6.10
N ALA A 67 11.43 -0.77 -5.19
CA ALA A 67 10.89 -0.87 -3.82
C ALA A 67 11.60 -1.91 -2.92
N SER A 68 11.49 -1.72 -1.62
CA SER A 68 11.87 -2.74 -0.65
C SER A 68 10.90 -3.90 -0.67
N ARG A 69 11.41 -5.13 -0.58
CA ARG A 69 10.66 -6.38 -0.71
C ARG A 69 9.31 -6.38 -0.02
N TYR A 70 9.27 -5.96 1.24
CA TYR A 70 8.06 -6.04 2.08
C TYR A 70 6.92 -5.14 1.63
N PHE A 71 7.22 -4.16 0.78
CA PHE A 71 6.28 -3.17 0.26
C PHE A 71 6.02 -3.30 -1.24
N LYS A 72 6.63 -4.30 -1.89
CA LYS A 72 6.39 -4.58 -3.31
C LYS A 72 4.93 -4.97 -3.53
N GLY A 73 4.27 -4.31 -4.49
CA GLY A 73 2.95 -4.70 -4.94
C GLY A 73 2.96 -6.02 -5.71
N PRO A 74 1.82 -6.73 -5.81
CA PRO A 74 1.69 -7.94 -6.60
C PRO A 74 2.20 -7.75 -8.02
N GLU A 75 1.93 -6.62 -8.66
CA GLU A 75 2.37 -6.25 -9.99
C GLU A 75 3.88 -6.40 -10.18
N LEU A 76 4.68 -5.99 -9.19
CA LEU A 76 6.14 -6.14 -9.25
C LEU A 76 6.60 -7.59 -9.06
N LEU A 77 5.80 -8.40 -8.35
CA LEU A 77 6.13 -9.79 -8.03
C LEU A 77 5.72 -10.77 -9.14
N VAL A 78 4.81 -10.34 -10.03
CA VAL A 78 4.34 -11.11 -11.19
C VAL A 78 4.84 -10.51 -12.53
N ASP A 79 5.83 -9.61 -12.47
CA ASP A 79 6.49 -8.98 -13.63
C ASP A 79 5.55 -8.13 -14.52
N LEU A 80 4.51 -7.54 -13.95
CA LEU A 80 3.67 -6.58 -14.65
C LEU A 80 4.39 -5.22 -14.73
N GLN A 81 4.91 -4.88 -15.89
CA GLN A 81 5.76 -3.69 -16.10
C GLN A 81 4.96 -2.39 -16.33
N ASP A 82 3.71 -2.50 -16.81
CA ASP A 82 2.82 -1.34 -17.00
C ASP A 82 2.05 -1.03 -15.71
N TYR A 83 2.80 -0.69 -14.66
CA TYR A 83 2.25 -0.30 -13.38
C TYR A 83 2.26 1.22 -13.19
N ASP A 84 1.43 1.73 -12.31
CA ASP A 84 1.17 3.16 -12.13
C ASP A 84 1.23 3.62 -10.66
N TYR A 85 0.58 4.74 -10.35
CA TYR A 85 0.47 5.31 -9.00
C TYR A 85 -0.19 4.38 -7.97
N ALA A 86 -0.95 3.36 -8.42
CA ALA A 86 -1.59 2.41 -7.53
C ALA A 86 -0.58 1.55 -6.76
N LEU A 87 0.66 1.41 -7.28
CA LEU A 87 1.76 0.78 -6.56
C LEU A 87 2.07 1.51 -5.24
N ASP A 88 1.99 2.84 -5.23
CA ASP A 88 2.20 3.64 -4.03
C ASP A 88 1.11 3.40 -2.99
N MET A 89 -0.12 3.20 -3.46
CA MET A 89 -1.26 2.89 -2.60
C MET A 89 -1.15 1.50 -1.97
N TRP A 90 -0.58 0.52 -2.67
CA TRP A 90 -0.23 -0.77 -2.08
C TRP A 90 0.80 -0.63 -0.96
N SER A 91 1.90 0.09 -1.23
CA SER A 91 2.95 0.31 -0.23
C SER A 91 2.41 1.04 1.01
N LEU A 92 1.53 2.02 0.80
CA LEU A 92 0.79 2.69 1.88
C LEU A 92 -0.05 1.68 2.68
N GLY A 93 -0.76 0.78 2.00
CA GLY A 93 -1.55 -0.28 2.63
C GLY A 93 -0.70 -1.21 3.49
N CYS A 94 0.49 -1.61 3.02
CA CYS A 94 1.42 -2.43 3.79
C CYS A 94 1.90 -1.74 5.07
N MET A 95 2.24 -0.46 4.98
CA MET A 95 2.65 0.34 6.15
C MET A 95 1.47 0.52 7.12
N PHE A 96 0.30 0.83 6.61
CA PHE A 96 -0.90 1.00 7.41
C PHE A 96 -1.27 -0.28 8.17
N ALA A 97 -1.23 -1.44 7.49
CA ALA A 97 -1.43 -2.75 8.13
C ALA A 97 -0.40 -3.01 9.24
N GLY A 98 0.88 -2.69 8.98
CA GLY A 98 1.95 -2.81 9.99
C GLY A 98 1.64 -2.01 11.25
N MET A 99 1.17 -0.77 11.08
CA MET A 99 0.84 0.13 12.19
C MET A 99 -0.38 -0.32 12.98
N ILE A 100 -1.51 -0.62 12.31
CA ILE A 100 -2.76 -0.93 13.02
C ILE A 100 -2.75 -2.34 13.63
N PHE A 101 -1.98 -3.27 13.07
CA PHE A 101 -1.88 -4.64 13.62
C PHE A 101 -0.64 -4.87 14.48
N HIS A 102 0.21 -3.86 14.68
CA HIS A 102 1.48 -3.99 15.41
C HIS A 102 2.37 -5.12 14.87
N LYS A 103 2.42 -5.24 13.54
CA LYS A 103 3.18 -6.28 12.84
C LYS A 103 3.98 -5.66 11.71
N GLU A 104 5.25 -5.36 11.96
CA GLU A 104 6.12 -4.69 11.00
C GLU A 104 7.35 -5.54 10.65
N PRO A 105 7.55 -5.84 9.37
CA PRO A 105 6.64 -5.61 8.25
C PRO A 105 5.42 -6.53 8.30
N PHE A 106 4.28 -6.09 7.76
CA PHE A 106 3.05 -6.89 7.74
C PHE A 106 3.21 -8.14 6.86
N PHE A 107 3.69 -7.99 5.64
CA PHE A 107 4.08 -9.09 4.76
C PHE A 107 5.60 -9.27 4.83
N ARG A 108 6.06 -10.37 5.40
CA ARG A 108 7.49 -10.65 5.56
C ARG A 108 7.88 -11.89 4.77
N GLY A 109 8.32 -11.68 3.53
CA GLY A 109 8.89 -12.71 2.66
C GLY A 109 10.40 -12.79 2.79
N ASP A 110 10.96 -13.98 2.63
CA ASP A 110 12.40 -14.22 2.67
C ASP A 110 13.07 -13.86 1.33
N ASP A 111 12.31 -13.98 0.22
CA ASP A 111 12.65 -13.53 -1.13
C ASP A 111 11.40 -12.98 -1.86
N ASN A 112 11.48 -12.66 -3.15
CA ASN A 112 10.34 -12.15 -3.91
C ASN A 112 9.26 -13.22 -4.11
N TYR A 113 9.63 -14.48 -4.24
CA TYR A 113 8.68 -15.59 -4.38
C TYR A 113 7.91 -15.80 -3.08
N ASP A 114 8.61 -15.91 -1.96
CA ASP A 114 7.97 -16.02 -0.65
C ASP A 114 7.14 -14.76 -0.31
N GLN A 115 7.54 -13.58 -0.80
CA GLN A 115 6.76 -12.36 -0.62
C GLN A 115 5.36 -12.49 -1.21
N LEU A 116 5.21 -12.98 -2.45
CA LEU A 116 3.92 -13.24 -3.07
C LEU A 116 3.14 -14.33 -2.32
N VAL A 117 3.82 -15.38 -1.87
CA VAL A 117 3.21 -16.43 -1.04
C VAL A 117 2.66 -15.86 0.28
N ARG A 118 3.39 -14.94 0.95
CA ARG A 118 2.91 -14.26 2.18
C ARG A 118 1.68 -13.41 1.91
N ILE A 119 1.62 -12.73 0.79
CA ILE A 119 0.45 -11.97 0.35
C ILE A 119 -0.72 -12.93 0.12
N ALA A 120 -0.50 -14.01 -0.64
CA ALA A 120 -1.53 -14.99 -0.97
C ALA A 120 -2.09 -15.71 0.27
N LYS A 121 -1.28 -15.94 1.30
CA LYS A 121 -1.73 -16.48 2.60
C LYS A 121 -2.68 -15.55 3.37
N VAL A 122 -2.77 -14.29 2.98
CA VAL A 122 -3.67 -13.30 3.58
C VAL A 122 -4.83 -12.97 2.65
N LEU A 123 -4.55 -12.58 1.42
CA LEU A 123 -5.57 -12.15 0.46
C LEU A 123 -6.25 -13.30 -0.28
N GLY A 124 -5.69 -14.51 -0.20
CA GLY A 124 -6.19 -15.68 -0.91
C GLY A 124 -5.55 -15.86 -2.29
N THR A 125 -5.62 -17.08 -2.80
CA THR A 125 -5.09 -17.44 -4.14
C THR A 125 -6.13 -17.32 -5.24
N GLU A 126 -7.42 -17.36 -4.93
CA GLU A 126 -8.49 -17.21 -5.91
C GLU A 126 -8.45 -15.82 -6.57
N GLU A 127 -8.37 -14.77 -5.76
CA GLU A 127 -8.25 -13.40 -6.25
C GLU A 127 -6.90 -13.17 -6.98
N LEU A 128 -5.82 -13.84 -6.58
CA LEU A 128 -4.54 -13.78 -7.30
C LEU A 128 -4.69 -14.36 -8.71
N PHE A 129 -5.29 -15.55 -8.86
CA PHE A 129 -5.48 -16.14 -10.17
C PHE A 129 -6.42 -15.33 -11.05
N ALA A 130 -7.49 -14.76 -10.49
CA ALA A 130 -8.36 -13.85 -11.23
C ALA A 130 -7.60 -12.60 -11.73
N TYR A 131 -6.69 -12.07 -10.93
CA TYR A 131 -5.81 -10.95 -11.31
C TYR A 131 -4.88 -11.35 -12.47
N LEU A 132 -4.24 -12.51 -12.39
CA LEU A 132 -3.37 -13.03 -13.46
C LEU A 132 -4.13 -13.22 -14.77
N ASP A 133 -5.32 -13.81 -14.70
CA ASP A 133 -6.20 -14.01 -15.88
C ASP A 133 -6.62 -12.67 -16.50
N THR A 134 -6.92 -11.65 -15.68
CA THR A 134 -7.34 -10.32 -16.15
C THR A 134 -6.27 -9.62 -16.98
N TYR A 135 -5.00 -9.80 -16.62
CA TYR A 135 -3.86 -9.13 -17.27
C TYR A 135 -3.03 -10.05 -18.16
N ASP A 136 -3.54 -11.27 -18.45
CA ASP A 136 -2.86 -12.29 -19.29
C ASP A 136 -1.43 -12.57 -18.80
N LEU A 137 -1.28 -12.77 -17.48
CA LEU A 137 -0.02 -12.99 -16.81
C LEU A 137 0.17 -14.46 -16.43
N GLU A 138 1.36 -14.97 -16.61
CA GLU A 138 1.75 -16.31 -16.16
C GLU A 138 2.71 -16.23 -14.98
N LEU A 139 2.48 -17.07 -13.98
CA LEU A 139 3.44 -17.22 -12.88
C LEU A 139 4.65 -18.03 -13.32
N GLU A 140 5.82 -17.64 -12.83
CA GLU A 140 7.02 -18.44 -13.04
C GLU A 140 6.84 -19.87 -12.49
N PRO A 141 7.39 -20.92 -13.16
CA PRO A 141 7.25 -22.31 -12.72
C PRO A 141 7.71 -22.57 -11.27
N HIS A 142 8.55 -21.69 -10.72
CA HIS A 142 8.98 -21.78 -9.34
C HIS A 142 7.83 -21.72 -8.33
N PHE A 143 6.70 -21.09 -8.68
CA PHE A 143 5.53 -21.00 -7.82
C PHE A 143 4.74 -22.31 -7.68
N ASP A 144 4.87 -23.25 -8.62
CA ASP A 144 4.10 -24.50 -8.65
C ASP A 144 4.21 -25.34 -7.37
N GLY A 145 5.38 -25.28 -6.72
CA GLY A 145 5.64 -26.04 -5.48
C GLY A 145 5.43 -25.27 -4.18
N ILE A 146 5.30 -23.93 -4.23
CA ILE A 146 5.38 -23.09 -3.03
C ILE A 146 4.13 -22.25 -2.77
N LEU A 147 3.37 -21.87 -3.81
CA LEU A 147 2.23 -20.98 -3.66
C LEU A 147 1.09 -21.62 -2.86
N GLY A 148 0.73 -22.87 -3.18
CA GLY A 148 -0.37 -23.60 -2.56
C GLY A 148 -1.74 -22.98 -2.88
N ARG A 149 -2.76 -23.37 -2.10
CA ARG A 149 -4.11 -22.79 -2.15
C ARG A 149 -4.47 -22.18 -0.81
N HIS A 150 -4.90 -20.94 -0.80
CA HIS A 150 -5.23 -20.19 0.40
C HIS A 150 -6.55 -19.45 0.23
N SER A 151 -7.43 -19.57 1.22
CA SER A 151 -8.63 -18.73 1.30
C SER A 151 -8.26 -17.36 1.87
N ARG A 152 -8.94 -16.30 1.42
CA ARG A 152 -8.80 -14.96 1.96
C ARG A 152 -9.07 -14.96 3.47
N LYS A 153 -8.18 -14.34 4.23
CA LYS A 153 -8.35 -14.15 5.68
C LYS A 153 -9.06 -12.83 5.93
N PRO A 154 -10.17 -12.83 6.67
CA PRO A 154 -10.81 -11.58 7.04
C PRO A 154 -9.91 -10.80 8.01
N TRP A 155 -9.88 -9.48 7.86
CA TRP A 155 -8.98 -8.59 8.60
C TRP A 155 -9.12 -8.68 10.13
N HIS A 156 -10.31 -8.98 10.64
CA HIS A 156 -10.51 -9.16 12.09
C HIS A 156 -9.68 -10.30 12.71
N LYS A 157 -9.17 -11.25 11.92
CA LYS A 157 -8.25 -12.31 12.38
C LYS A 157 -6.89 -11.78 12.86
N PHE A 158 -6.54 -10.56 12.49
CA PHE A 158 -5.31 -9.88 12.90
C PHE A 158 -5.50 -8.97 14.12
N VAL A 159 -6.73 -8.84 14.60
CA VAL A 159 -7.05 -8.04 15.78
C VAL A 159 -6.70 -8.82 17.04
N THR A 160 -5.98 -8.16 17.93
CA THR A 160 -5.55 -8.69 19.24
C THR A 160 -5.91 -7.70 20.35
N THR A 161 -5.77 -8.11 21.61
CA THR A 161 -5.97 -7.22 22.77
C THR A 161 -5.03 -6.01 22.76
N GLU A 162 -3.86 -6.14 22.14
CA GLU A 162 -2.84 -5.09 22.10
C GLU A 162 -3.15 -4.02 21.04
N ASN A 163 -3.80 -4.40 19.93
CA ASN A 163 -4.02 -3.51 18.80
C ASN A 163 -5.50 -3.10 18.60
N GLN A 164 -6.46 -3.72 19.31
CA GLN A 164 -7.89 -3.47 19.14
C GLN A 164 -8.30 -1.99 19.28
N HIS A 165 -7.53 -1.20 20.06
CA HIS A 165 -7.78 0.23 20.24
C HIS A 165 -7.47 1.08 19.00
N LEU A 166 -6.79 0.52 18.00
CA LEU A 166 -6.47 1.14 16.71
C LEU A 166 -7.45 0.73 15.60
N ILE A 167 -8.31 -0.23 15.88
CA ILE A 167 -9.18 -0.86 14.89
C ILE A 167 -10.58 -0.27 14.95
N SER A 168 -11.07 0.17 13.82
CA SER A 168 -12.47 0.53 13.59
C SER A 168 -12.97 -0.10 12.28
N PRO A 169 -14.29 -0.17 12.05
CA PRO A 169 -14.81 -0.61 10.75
C PRO A 169 -14.21 0.18 9.58
N GLU A 170 -14.06 1.50 9.74
CA GLU A 170 -13.51 2.39 8.72
C GLU A 170 -12.02 2.11 8.46
N SER A 171 -11.22 1.77 9.51
CA SER A 171 -9.81 1.43 9.33
C SER A 171 -9.63 0.12 8.57
N LEU A 172 -10.49 -0.88 8.83
CA LEU A 172 -10.45 -2.15 8.11
C LEU A 172 -10.94 -2.01 6.67
N ASP A 173 -11.99 -1.21 6.42
CA ASP A 173 -12.49 -0.91 5.09
C ASP A 173 -11.45 -0.14 4.26
N PHE A 174 -10.79 0.85 4.87
CA PHE A 174 -9.70 1.58 4.23
C PHE A 174 -8.54 0.65 3.84
N LEU A 175 -8.11 -0.21 4.77
CA LEU A 175 -7.06 -1.19 4.50
C LEU A 175 -7.45 -2.14 3.37
N ASP A 176 -8.68 -2.65 3.38
CA ASP A 176 -9.20 -3.58 2.38
C ASP A 176 -9.17 -2.98 0.98
N LYS A 177 -9.46 -1.69 0.87
CA LYS A 177 -9.46 -0.94 -0.40
C LYS A 177 -8.05 -0.54 -0.88
N LEU A 178 -7.05 -0.57 -0.01
CA LEU A 178 -5.65 -0.35 -0.39
C LEU A 178 -4.97 -1.64 -0.83
N LEU A 179 -5.23 -2.76 -0.13
CA LEU A 179 -4.59 -4.05 -0.36
C LEU A 179 -5.45 -4.94 -1.27
N ARG A 180 -5.53 -4.56 -2.54
CA ARG A 180 -6.14 -5.32 -3.63
C ARG A 180 -5.06 -5.83 -4.57
N TYR A 181 -5.23 -7.08 -5.12
CA TYR A 181 -4.33 -7.55 -6.17
C TYR A 181 -4.41 -6.66 -7.38
N ASP A 182 -5.63 -6.45 -7.89
CA ASP A 182 -5.84 -5.56 -9.01
C ASP A 182 -5.54 -4.11 -8.62
N HIS A 183 -4.50 -3.57 -9.24
CA HIS A 183 -4.07 -2.20 -9.01
C HIS A 183 -5.12 -1.17 -9.42
N GLN A 184 -6.00 -1.51 -10.38
CA GLN A 184 -7.10 -0.64 -10.79
C GLN A 184 -8.27 -0.60 -9.79
N GLU A 185 -8.37 -1.59 -8.89
CA GLU A 185 -9.39 -1.62 -7.83
C GLU A 185 -8.96 -0.91 -6.54
N ARG A 186 -7.70 -0.49 -6.46
CA ARG A 186 -7.20 0.23 -5.28
C ARG A 186 -7.70 1.66 -5.26
N LEU A 187 -7.93 2.20 -4.06
CA LEU A 187 -8.21 3.63 -3.90
C LEU A 187 -7.13 4.47 -4.56
N THR A 188 -7.56 5.45 -5.34
CA THR A 188 -6.68 6.55 -5.72
C THR A 188 -6.33 7.39 -4.50
N ALA A 189 -5.31 8.24 -4.64
CA ALA A 189 -4.91 9.12 -3.55
C ALA A 189 -6.03 10.13 -3.17
N GLU A 190 -6.84 10.56 -4.13
CA GLU A 190 -7.98 11.47 -3.90
C GLU A 190 -9.11 10.77 -3.14
N GLU A 191 -9.50 9.57 -3.57
CA GLU A 191 -10.50 8.74 -2.89
C GLU A 191 -10.06 8.36 -1.49
N ALA A 192 -8.77 8.05 -1.30
CA ALA A 192 -8.19 7.75 0.01
C ALA A 192 -8.31 8.93 0.97
N GLN A 193 -8.09 10.18 0.52
CA GLN A 193 -8.33 11.38 1.35
C GLN A 193 -9.79 11.56 1.72
N ALA A 194 -10.69 11.26 0.80
CA ALA A 194 -12.13 11.40 1.01
C ALA A 194 -12.72 10.27 1.89
N HIS A 195 -11.94 9.20 2.15
CA HIS A 195 -12.41 8.02 2.87
C HIS A 195 -12.94 8.35 4.27
N PRO A 196 -14.03 7.69 4.74
CA PRO A 196 -14.61 7.92 6.07
C PRO A 196 -13.62 7.78 7.24
N TYR A 197 -12.59 6.97 7.10
CA TYR A 197 -11.51 6.85 8.10
C TYR A 197 -10.91 8.21 8.51
N PHE A 198 -10.88 9.18 7.60
CA PHE A 198 -10.34 10.52 7.83
C PHE A 198 -11.40 11.59 8.15
N ALA A 199 -12.70 11.22 8.24
CA ALA A 199 -13.77 12.17 8.54
C ALA A 199 -13.52 13.00 9.82
N PRO A 200 -13.07 12.41 10.96
CA PRO A 200 -12.84 13.18 12.19
C PRO A 200 -11.78 14.28 12.04
N LEU A 201 -10.88 14.16 11.09
CA LEU A 201 -9.81 15.15 10.88
C LEU A 201 -10.26 16.30 9.99
N ARG A 202 -11.14 16.04 9.04
CA ARG A 202 -11.74 17.08 8.20
C ARG A 202 -12.63 18.02 9.00
N GLU A 203 -13.38 17.48 9.96
CA GLU A 203 -14.21 18.27 10.86
C GLU A 203 -13.42 19.23 11.76
N HIS A 204 -12.24 18.81 12.22
CA HIS A 204 -11.34 19.65 13.03
C HIS A 204 -10.56 20.70 12.25
N ALA A 205 -10.45 20.57 10.93
CA ALA A 205 -9.75 21.54 10.07
C ALA A 205 -10.67 22.69 9.62
N SER A 206 -11.98 22.56 9.81
CA SER A 206 -13.01 23.53 9.39
C SER A 206 -13.51 24.42 10.53
N GLY A 207 -13.01 24.27 11.76
CA GLY A 207 -13.30 25.06 12.96
C GLY A 207 -12.05 25.74 13.45
#